data_7d15fd8da9e87711ac337654a38a34de
#
_entry.id   7d15fd8da9e87711ac337654a38a34de
#
_cell.length_a   1.000
_cell.length_b   1.000
_cell.length_c   1.000
_cell.angle_alpha   90.00
_cell.angle_beta   90.00
_cell.angle_gamma   90.00
#
_symmetry.space_group_name_H-M   'P 1'
#
loop_
_entity.id
_entity.type
_entity.pdbx_description
1 polymer ?
#
loop_
_entity_poly.entity_id
_entity_poly.type
_entity_poly.pdbx_seq_one_letter_code
_entity_poly.pdbx_strand_id
1 'polypeptide(L)'
;MVKAKSFIEKFYVAFIGFLLYAPLLVLFVCSFNDSKSRTVWGGFTLHWYTDLFQNEEVLSAVRTSLLLTTLAALIATLIGTLACIGMTAMKLRFQKVMEGLSNIPLLNADIVTGVAIVLLFVHFMSLGFTSMLIAHVTLGLPYIILNVMPRFQQLDKNVYEAADTANRYLEAIGSPERLNLKS
;
A
#
# COMPACT_ATOMS: atom_id res chain seq x y z
N MET A 1 18.32 39.92 -2.90
CA MET A 1 17.01 39.53 -3.43
C MET A 1 16.71 38.01 -3.30
N VAL A 2 17.67 37.12 -3.43
CA VAL A 2 17.48 35.66 -3.36
C VAL A 2 17.00 35.18 -1.97
N LYS A 3 17.51 35.75 -0.85
CA LYS A 3 17.11 35.34 0.53
C LYS A 3 15.68 35.71 0.88
N ALA A 4 15.15 36.83 0.41
CA ALA A 4 13.77 37.24 0.65
C ALA A 4 12.76 36.34 -0.10
N LYS A 5 13.10 35.96 -1.32
CA LYS A 5 12.29 35.01 -2.11
C LYS A 5 12.19 33.63 -1.43
N SER A 6 13.32 33.13 -0.93
CA SER A 6 13.35 31.85 -0.18
C SER A 6 12.57 31.91 1.14
N PHE A 7 12.49 33.06 1.81
CA PHE A 7 11.70 33.22 3.03
C PHE A 7 10.19 33.18 2.72
N ILE A 8 9.75 33.88 1.68
CA ILE A 8 8.35 33.91 1.23
C ILE A 8 7.92 32.51 0.80
N GLU A 9 8.75 31.79 0.05
CA GLU A 9 8.48 30.44 -0.38
C GLU A 9 8.31 29.46 0.81
N LYS A 10 9.20 29.54 1.79
CA LYS A 10 9.12 28.72 3.01
C LYS A 10 7.88 29.04 3.85
N PHE A 11 7.57 30.33 4.00
CA PHE A 11 6.36 30.75 4.71
C PHE A 11 5.10 30.27 4.02
N TYR A 12 5.03 30.37 2.70
CA TYR A 12 3.90 29.90 1.90
C TYR A 12 3.68 28.39 2.04
N VAL A 13 4.75 27.61 1.93
CA VAL A 13 4.70 26.15 2.10
C VAL A 13 4.27 25.78 3.52
N ALA A 14 4.83 26.45 4.55
CA ALA A 14 4.45 26.24 5.95
C ALA A 14 2.97 26.58 6.20
N PHE A 15 2.49 27.69 5.62
CA PHE A 15 1.10 28.13 5.75
C PHE A 15 0.11 27.15 5.10
N ILE A 16 0.41 26.67 3.89
CA ILE A 16 -0.39 25.65 3.23
C ILE A 16 -0.37 24.34 4.04
N GLY A 17 0.81 23.94 4.52
CA GLY A 17 0.94 22.78 5.40
C GLY A 17 0.07 22.92 6.64
N PHE A 18 0.13 24.07 7.32
CA PHE A 18 -0.72 24.34 8.47
C PHE A 18 -2.22 24.26 8.13
N LEU A 19 -2.65 24.85 7.02
CA LEU A 19 -4.04 24.80 6.57
C LEU A 19 -4.50 23.36 6.29
N LEU A 20 -3.67 22.53 5.69
CA LEU A 20 -3.98 21.11 5.41
C LEU A 20 -4.09 20.30 6.71
N TYR A 21 -3.23 20.58 7.70
CA TYR A 21 -3.24 19.85 8.97
C TYR A 21 -4.16 20.48 10.03
N ALA A 22 -4.67 21.70 9.82
CA ALA A 22 -5.55 22.39 10.78
C ALA A 22 -6.78 21.55 11.17
N PRO A 23 -7.51 20.88 10.25
CA PRO A 23 -8.63 20.02 10.64
C PRO A 23 -8.22 18.87 11.56
N LEU A 24 -7.04 18.28 11.33
CA LEU A 24 -6.50 17.20 12.18
C LEU A 24 -6.13 17.73 13.57
N LEU A 25 -5.53 18.92 13.65
CA LEU A 25 -5.23 19.58 14.93
C LEU A 25 -6.49 19.88 15.73
N VAL A 26 -7.54 20.36 15.06
CA VAL A 26 -8.84 20.58 15.69
C VAL A 26 -9.41 19.27 16.23
N LEU A 27 -9.40 18.19 15.45
CA LEU A 27 -9.86 16.88 15.90
C LEU A 27 -9.05 16.36 17.08
N PHE A 28 -7.73 16.56 17.06
CA PHE A 28 -6.85 16.18 18.16
C PHE A 28 -7.20 16.93 19.44
N VAL A 29 -7.38 18.25 19.37
CA VAL A 29 -7.80 19.04 20.53
C VAL A 29 -9.19 18.63 21.01
N CYS A 30 -10.14 18.43 20.09
CA CYS A 30 -11.50 17.99 20.43
C CYS A 30 -11.55 16.59 21.04
N SER A 31 -10.54 15.75 20.84
CA SER A 31 -10.49 14.41 21.48
C SER A 31 -10.33 14.47 22.99
N PHE A 32 -9.86 15.60 23.52
CA PHE A 32 -9.76 15.86 24.96
C PHE A 32 -10.96 16.63 25.54
N ASN A 33 -11.98 16.90 24.73
CA ASN A 33 -13.16 17.63 25.17
C ASN A 33 -14.13 16.71 25.91
N ASP A 34 -14.54 17.06 27.11
CA ASP A 34 -15.49 16.29 27.92
C ASP A 34 -16.91 16.31 27.36
N SER A 35 -17.24 17.28 26.51
CA SER A 35 -18.53 17.38 25.87
C SER A 35 -18.69 16.38 24.71
N LYS A 36 -19.83 15.69 24.64
CA LYS A 36 -20.23 14.91 23.46
C LYS A 36 -20.44 15.76 22.19
N SER A 37 -20.65 17.06 22.36
CA SER A 37 -20.74 18.01 21.26
C SER A 37 -19.36 18.52 20.85
N ARG A 38 -19.05 18.48 19.56
CA ARG A 38 -17.80 19.02 19.02
C ARG A 38 -17.73 20.54 18.98
N THR A 39 -18.87 21.21 19.17
CA THR A 39 -19.00 22.67 19.08
C THR A 39 -18.91 23.38 20.43
N VAL A 40 -19.03 22.64 21.53
CA VAL A 40 -18.99 23.19 22.89
C VAL A 40 -17.83 22.56 23.63
N TRP A 41 -16.97 23.40 24.21
CA TRP A 41 -15.89 22.95 25.06
C TRP A 41 -16.41 22.69 26.47
N GLY A 42 -16.45 21.41 26.89
CA GLY A 42 -16.92 21.00 28.22
C GLY A 42 -15.84 20.85 29.26
N GLY A 43 -14.57 21.09 28.90
CA GLY A 43 -13.42 20.88 29.77
C GLY A 43 -12.45 19.84 29.23
N PHE A 44 -11.28 19.73 29.87
CA PHE A 44 -10.27 18.73 29.48
C PHE A 44 -10.57 17.38 30.16
N THR A 45 -10.63 16.30 29.38
CA THR A 45 -10.85 14.95 29.88
C THR A 45 -10.01 13.92 29.15
N LEU A 46 -9.66 12.85 29.85
CA LEU A 46 -9.09 11.61 29.27
C LEU A 46 -10.07 10.44 29.36
N HIS A 47 -11.30 10.70 29.83
CA HIS A 47 -12.32 9.68 30.06
C HIS A 47 -12.59 8.85 28.78
N TRP A 48 -12.67 9.51 27.63
CA TRP A 48 -12.89 8.81 26.35
C TRP A 48 -11.82 7.77 26.01
N TYR A 49 -10.56 8.03 26.42
CA TYR A 49 -9.47 7.07 26.20
C TYR A 49 -9.58 5.88 27.15
N THR A 50 -9.95 6.11 28.42
CA THR A 50 -10.18 5.02 29.37
C THR A 50 -11.35 4.14 28.96
N ASP A 51 -12.45 4.73 28.50
CA ASP A 51 -13.61 4.03 28.00
C ASP A 51 -13.28 3.21 26.74
N LEU A 52 -12.49 3.79 25.84
CA LEU A 52 -12.05 3.11 24.61
C LEU A 52 -11.31 1.81 24.94
N PHE A 53 -10.37 1.84 25.91
CA PHE A 53 -9.60 0.66 26.30
C PHE A 53 -10.39 -0.36 27.13
N GLN A 54 -11.53 0.03 27.68
CA GLN A 54 -12.43 -0.87 28.41
C GLN A 54 -13.54 -1.43 27.53
N ASN A 55 -13.76 -0.87 26.35
CA ASN A 55 -14.80 -1.31 25.43
C ASN A 55 -14.32 -2.50 24.59
N GLU A 56 -14.81 -3.68 24.93
CA GLU A 56 -14.46 -4.94 24.25
C GLU A 56 -14.85 -4.94 22.77
N GLU A 57 -15.96 -4.29 22.40
CA GLU A 57 -16.39 -4.21 20.98
C GLU A 57 -15.38 -3.42 20.16
N VAL A 58 -14.92 -2.27 20.68
CA VAL A 58 -13.93 -1.45 20.01
C VAL A 58 -12.59 -2.17 19.91
N LEU A 59 -12.14 -2.83 20.99
CA LEU A 59 -10.88 -3.58 20.99
C LEU A 59 -10.94 -4.77 20.02
N SER A 60 -12.07 -5.48 19.96
CA SER A 60 -12.25 -6.57 18.99
C SER A 60 -12.25 -6.05 17.54
N ALA A 61 -12.89 -4.91 17.28
CA ALA A 61 -12.87 -4.26 15.96
C ALA A 61 -11.46 -3.84 15.56
N VAL A 62 -10.68 -3.25 16.48
CA VAL A 62 -9.28 -2.88 16.24
C VAL A 62 -8.44 -4.12 15.92
N ARG A 63 -8.56 -5.19 16.73
CA ARG A 63 -7.85 -6.45 16.48
C ARG A 63 -8.19 -7.03 15.10
N THR A 64 -9.46 -7.10 14.77
CA THR A 64 -9.93 -7.60 13.48
C THR A 64 -9.41 -6.76 12.32
N SER A 65 -9.44 -5.44 12.44
CA SER A 65 -8.92 -4.52 11.42
C SER A 65 -7.41 -4.65 11.24
N LEU A 66 -6.64 -4.75 12.32
CA LEU A 66 -5.18 -4.95 12.24
C LEU A 66 -4.83 -6.30 11.60
N LEU A 67 -5.54 -7.36 11.96
CA LEU A 67 -5.34 -8.68 11.40
C LEU A 67 -5.70 -8.70 9.91
N LEU A 68 -6.84 -8.14 9.55
CA LEU A 68 -7.31 -8.05 8.17
C LEU A 68 -6.36 -7.25 7.29
N THR A 69 -5.95 -6.07 7.73
CA THR A 69 -5.03 -5.21 6.95
C THR A 69 -3.65 -5.82 6.81
N THR A 70 -3.13 -6.46 7.85
CA THR A 70 -1.84 -7.15 7.80
C THR A 70 -1.87 -8.31 6.81
N LEU A 71 -2.91 -9.18 6.91
CA LEU A 71 -3.08 -10.29 5.98
C LEU A 71 -3.28 -9.80 4.54
N ALA A 72 -4.13 -8.79 4.34
CA ALA A 72 -4.36 -8.21 3.02
C ALA A 72 -3.08 -7.63 2.43
N ALA A 73 -2.29 -6.90 3.20
CA ALA A 73 -1.01 -6.33 2.76
C ALA A 73 0.00 -7.42 2.36
N LEU A 74 0.14 -8.48 3.17
CA LEU A 74 1.02 -9.60 2.84
C LEU A 74 0.61 -10.31 1.56
N ILE A 75 -0.67 -10.69 1.45
CA ILE A 75 -1.20 -11.40 0.28
C ILE A 75 -1.10 -10.52 -0.97
N ALA A 76 -1.51 -9.25 -0.88
CA ALA A 76 -1.45 -8.33 -1.99
C ALA A 76 -0.01 -8.08 -2.44
N THR A 77 0.96 -7.96 -1.51
CA THR A 77 2.37 -7.78 -1.83
C THR A 77 2.93 -9.01 -2.55
N LEU A 78 2.64 -10.21 -2.09
CA LEU A 78 3.08 -11.43 -2.75
C LEU A 78 2.49 -11.54 -4.17
N ILE A 79 1.18 -11.40 -4.31
CA ILE A 79 0.51 -11.50 -5.61
C ILE A 79 0.97 -10.39 -6.54
N GLY A 80 1.02 -9.14 -6.07
CA GLY A 80 1.43 -7.98 -6.86
C GLY A 80 2.89 -8.06 -7.32
N THR A 81 3.78 -8.55 -6.47
CA THR A 81 5.19 -8.75 -6.85
C THR A 81 5.33 -9.85 -7.90
N LEU A 82 4.65 -10.99 -7.72
CA LEU A 82 4.61 -12.06 -8.72
C LEU A 82 4.01 -11.58 -10.05
N ALA A 83 2.94 -10.77 -9.99
CA ALA A 83 2.36 -10.16 -11.18
C ALA A 83 3.37 -9.23 -11.90
N CYS A 84 4.13 -8.41 -11.15
CA CYS A 84 5.18 -7.56 -11.72
C CYS A 84 6.28 -8.39 -12.41
N ILE A 85 6.74 -9.50 -11.79
CA ILE A 85 7.71 -10.41 -12.40
C ILE A 85 7.14 -10.99 -13.69
N GLY A 86 5.89 -11.46 -13.67
CA GLY A 86 5.22 -11.97 -14.87
C GLY A 86 5.10 -10.91 -15.96
N MET A 87 4.75 -9.68 -15.61
CA MET A 87 4.66 -8.57 -16.56
C MET A 87 5.99 -8.20 -17.20
N THR A 88 7.12 -8.28 -16.47
CA THR A 88 8.45 -8.01 -17.05
C THR A 88 8.85 -9.03 -18.11
N ALA A 89 8.34 -10.25 -18.04
CA ALA A 89 8.56 -11.31 -19.03
C ALA A 89 7.68 -11.15 -20.29
N MET A 90 6.67 -10.26 -20.25
CA MET A 90 5.75 -10.04 -21.37
C MET A 90 6.33 -9.08 -22.42
N LYS A 91 5.76 -9.15 -23.65
CA LYS A 91 6.08 -8.17 -24.70
C LYS A 91 5.64 -6.77 -24.25
N LEU A 92 6.44 -5.75 -24.55
CA LEU A 92 6.22 -4.35 -24.13
C LEU A 92 4.80 -3.81 -24.39
N ARG A 93 4.14 -4.26 -25.44
CA ARG A 93 2.75 -3.85 -25.75
C ARG A 93 1.76 -4.35 -24.71
N PHE A 94 1.88 -5.63 -24.31
CA PHE A 94 1.02 -6.23 -23.29
C PHE A 94 1.32 -5.67 -21.90
N GLN A 95 2.59 -5.45 -21.60
CA GLN A 95 3.01 -4.82 -20.35
C GLN A 95 2.33 -3.45 -20.17
N LYS A 96 2.41 -2.56 -21.17
CA LYS A 96 1.75 -1.23 -21.13
C LYS A 96 0.23 -1.31 -20.96
N VAL A 97 -0.41 -2.29 -21.58
CA VAL A 97 -1.85 -2.51 -21.42
C VAL A 97 -2.17 -2.96 -20.01
N MET A 98 -1.40 -3.89 -19.45
CA MET A 98 -1.60 -4.34 -18.05
C MET A 98 -1.35 -3.23 -17.03
N GLU A 99 -0.30 -2.44 -17.21
CA GLU A 99 -0.04 -1.25 -16.39
C GLU A 99 -1.20 -0.25 -16.49
N GLY A 100 -1.69 0.01 -17.70
CA GLY A 100 -2.85 0.88 -17.92
C GLY A 100 -4.11 0.39 -17.22
N LEU A 101 -4.43 -0.89 -17.34
CA LEU A 101 -5.58 -1.52 -16.67
C LEU A 101 -5.44 -1.47 -15.14
N SER A 102 -4.23 -1.72 -14.62
CA SER A 102 -3.96 -1.65 -13.18
C SER A 102 -4.11 -0.24 -12.62
N ASN A 103 -3.95 0.79 -13.45
CA ASN A 103 -4.11 2.19 -13.04
C ASN A 103 -5.57 2.68 -13.04
N ILE A 104 -6.49 1.97 -13.70
CA ILE A 104 -7.91 2.37 -13.75
C ILE A 104 -8.52 2.54 -12.35
N PRO A 105 -8.36 1.60 -11.40
CA PRO A 105 -8.88 1.77 -10.05
C PRO A 105 -8.31 2.97 -9.31
N LEU A 106 -7.04 3.35 -9.59
CA LEU A 106 -6.39 4.50 -8.96
C LEU A 106 -6.93 5.85 -9.47
N LEU A 107 -7.49 5.89 -10.68
CA LEU A 107 -8.10 7.09 -11.25
C LEU A 107 -9.51 7.33 -10.73
N ASN A 108 -10.18 6.30 -10.26
CA ASN A 108 -11.51 6.39 -9.68
C ASN A 108 -11.43 6.76 -8.20
N ALA A 109 -12.46 7.44 -7.69
CA ALA A 109 -12.57 7.66 -6.26
C ALA A 109 -12.67 6.30 -5.54
N ASP A 110 -11.85 6.09 -4.51
CA ASP A 110 -11.82 4.84 -3.72
C ASP A 110 -13.19 4.40 -3.23
N ILE A 111 -14.06 5.37 -2.91
CA ILE A 111 -15.45 5.14 -2.50
C ILE A 111 -16.25 4.45 -3.62
N VAL A 112 -16.10 4.90 -4.87
CA VAL A 112 -16.85 4.34 -6.00
C VAL A 112 -16.41 2.91 -6.27
N THR A 113 -15.11 2.66 -6.26
CA THR A 113 -14.54 1.32 -6.42
C THR A 113 -14.94 0.42 -5.25
N GLY A 114 -14.89 0.92 -4.02
CA GLY A 114 -15.32 0.19 -2.83
C GLY A 114 -16.79 -0.21 -2.89
N VAL A 115 -17.69 0.71 -3.23
CA VAL A 115 -19.13 0.43 -3.39
C VAL A 115 -19.36 -0.59 -4.50
N ALA A 116 -18.69 -0.48 -5.64
CA ALA A 116 -18.82 -1.43 -6.74
C ALA A 116 -18.42 -2.85 -6.32
N ILE A 117 -17.32 -3.00 -5.56
CA ILE A 117 -16.88 -4.29 -5.03
C ILE A 117 -17.88 -4.86 -4.04
N VAL A 118 -18.43 -4.03 -3.14
CA VAL A 118 -19.47 -4.47 -2.18
C VAL A 118 -20.71 -4.95 -2.92
N LEU A 119 -21.21 -4.20 -3.91
CA LEU A 119 -22.37 -4.61 -4.70
C LEU A 119 -22.12 -5.92 -5.47
N LEU A 120 -20.92 -6.10 -5.99
CA LEU A 120 -20.52 -7.34 -6.64
C LEU A 120 -20.58 -8.50 -5.64
N PHE A 121 -20.00 -8.33 -4.44
CA PHE A 121 -19.92 -9.40 -3.45
C PHE A 121 -21.28 -9.78 -2.88
N VAL A 122 -22.17 -8.82 -2.62
CA VAL A 122 -23.54 -9.12 -2.15
C VAL A 122 -24.26 -10.08 -3.09
N HIS A 123 -23.95 -10.04 -4.38
CA HIS A 123 -24.57 -10.91 -5.36
C HIS A 123 -23.97 -12.33 -5.39
N PHE A 124 -22.67 -12.48 -5.10
CA PHE A 124 -21.95 -13.75 -5.27
C PHE A 124 -21.58 -14.44 -3.96
N MET A 125 -21.46 -13.70 -2.85
CA MET A 125 -21.02 -14.26 -1.58
C MET A 125 -21.59 -13.47 -0.39
N SER A 126 -21.59 -14.10 0.79
CA SER A 126 -21.95 -13.41 2.03
C SER A 126 -20.89 -12.38 2.42
N LEU A 127 -21.35 -11.21 2.90
CA LEU A 127 -20.45 -10.19 3.46
C LEU A 127 -19.88 -10.70 4.79
N GLY A 128 -18.57 -10.66 4.92
CA GLY A 128 -17.87 -11.12 6.12
C GLY A 128 -16.37 -10.87 6.02
N PHE A 129 -15.59 -11.48 6.90
CA PHE A 129 -14.13 -11.32 6.95
C PHE A 129 -13.46 -11.65 5.61
N THR A 130 -13.88 -12.75 4.97
CA THR A 130 -13.31 -13.19 3.69
C THR A 130 -13.58 -12.22 2.55
N SER A 131 -14.80 -11.71 2.42
CA SER A 131 -15.14 -10.73 1.39
C SER A 131 -14.38 -9.41 1.61
N MET A 132 -14.24 -8.96 2.86
CA MET A 132 -13.43 -7.80 3.21
C MET A 132 -11.95 -8.02 2.87
N LEU A 133 -11.40 -9.21 3.16
CA LEU A 133 -10.02 -9.55 2.83
C LEU A 133 -9.77 -9.50 1.32
N ILE A 134 -10.64 -10.13 0.52
CA ILE A 134 -10.54 -10.11 -0.94
C ILE A 134 -10.64 -8.67 -1.47
N ALA A 135 -11.57 -7.86 -0.95
CA ALA A 135 -11.70 -6.47 -1.32
C ALA A 135 -10.42 -5.67 -1.06
N HIS A 136 -9.84 -5.81 0.13
CA HIS A 136 -8.60 -5.11 0.51
C HIS A 136 -7.41 -5.55 -0.36
N VAL A 137 -7.28 -6.85 -0.63
CA VAL A 137 -6.25 -7.37 -1.55
C VAL A 137 -6.44 -6.77 -2.94
N THR A 138 -7.67 -6.80 -3.48
CA THR A 138 -7.99 -6.29 -4.81
C THR A 138 -7.70 -4.79 -4.94
N LEU A 139 -8.09 -3.99 -3.95
CA LEU A 139 -7.80 -2.55 -3.92
C LEU A 139 -6.31 -2.25 -3.72
N GLY A 140 -5.59 -3.10 -3.01
CA GLY A 140 -4.16 -2.94 -2.75
C GLY A 140 -3.27 -3.27 -3.95
N LEU A 141 -3.68 -4.19 -4.83
CA LEU A 141 -2.88 -4.66 -5.97
C LEU A 141 -2.37 -3.52 -6.88
N PRO A 142 -3.21 -2.57 -7.34
CA PRO A 142 -2.76 -1.47 -8.19
C PRO A 142 -1.66 -0.64 -7.55
N TYR A 143 -1.75 -0.35 -6.25
CA TYR A 143 -0.74 0.42 -5.50
C TYR A 143 0.59 -0.33 -5.45
N ILE A 144 0.56 -1.65 -5.27
CA ILE A 144 1.77 -2.47 -5.26
C ILE A 144 2.41 -2.50 -6.64
N ILE A 145 1.63 -2.74 -7.69
CA ILE A 145 2.13 -2.76 -9.07
C ILE A 145 2.78 -1.41 -9.41
N LEU A 146 2.11 -0.29 -9.08
CA LEU A 146 2.62 1.05 -9.33
C LEU A 146 3.97 1.34 -8.64
N ASN A 147 4.17 0.81 -7.43
CA ASN A 147 5.38 1.01 -6.66
C ASN A 147 6.51 0.03 -7.03
N VAL A 148 6.16 -1.21 -7.33
CA VAL A 148 7.12 -2.30 -7.57
C VAL A 148 7.61 -2.32 -9.02
N MET A 149 6.71 -2.09 -9.99
CA MET A 149 7.04 -2.17 -11.41
C MET A 149 8.18 -1.25 -11.84
N PRO A 150 8.24 0.05 -11.44
CA PRO A 150 9.36 0.90 -11.78
C PRO A 150 10.70 0.42 -11.22
N ARG A 151 10.69 -0.28 -10.08
CA ARG A 151 11.91 -0.87 -9.51
C ARG A 151 12.44 -2.00 -10.37
N PHE A 152 11.57 -2.87 -10.86
CA PHE A 152 11.96 -3.92 -11.81
C PHE A 152 12.48 -3.34 -13.13
N GLN A 153 11.87 -2.28 -13.64
CA GLN A 153 12.31 -1.62 -14.87
C GLN A 153 13.67 -0.91 -14.73
N GLN A 154 14.03 -0.50 -13.50
CA GLN A 154 15.32 0.13 -13.18
C GLN A 154 16.44 -0.89 -12.92
N LEU A 155 16.12 -2.18 -12.74
CA LEU A 155 17.13 -3.21 -12.60
C LEU A 155 17.92 -3.32 -13.90
N ASP A 156 19.21 -3.06 -13.80
CA ASP A 156 20.14 -3.12 -14.94
C ASP A 156 20.17 -4.56 -15.47
N LYS A 157 20.08 -4.71 -16.80
CA LYS A 157 20.17 -5.99 -17.49
C LYS A 157 21.48 -6.73 -17.14
N ASN A 158 22.54 -5.97 -16.87
CA ASN A 158 23.84 -6.52 -16.46
C ASN A 158 23.75 -7.34 -15.16
N VAL A 159 22.82 -7.02 -14.24
CA VAL A 159 22.60 -7.80 -13.01
C VAL A 159 22.02 -9.17 -13.35
N TYR A 160 21.08 -9.25 -14.28
CA TYR A 160 20.51 -10.52 -14.74
C TYR A 160 21.55 -11.36 -15.50
N GLU A 161 22.36 -10.73 -16.37
CA GLU A 161 23.44 -11.42 -17.07
C GLU A 161 24.53 -11.91 -16.13
N ALA A 162 24.88 -11.14 -15.11
CA ALA A 162 25.82 -11.57 -14.07
C ALA A 162 25.29 -12.76 -13.26
N ALA A 163 23.99 -12.74 -12.88
CA ALA A 163 23.36 -13.84 -12.16
C ALA A 163 23.26 -15.12 -13.03
N ASP A 164 22.88 -14.98 -14.31
CA ASP A 164 22.83 -16.11 -15.25
C ASP A 164 24.22 -16.70 -15.48
N THR A 165 25.24 -15.85 -15.65
CA THR A 165 26.63 -16.25 -15.78
C THR A 165 27.12 -17.00 -14.55
N ALA A 166 26.84 -16.47 -13.34
CA ALA A 166 27.19 -17.13 -12.08
C ALA A 166 26.52 -18.50 -11.95
N ASN A 167 25.25 -18.61 -12.34
CA ASN A 167 24.52 -19.88 -12.28
C ASN A 167 25.10 -20.91 -13.27
N ARG A 168 25.47 -20.49 -14.47
CA ARG A 168 26.15 -21.35 -15.45
C ARG A 168 27.52 -21.83 -14.95
N TYR A 169 28.26 -20.97 -14.25
CA TYR A 169 29.53 -21.39 -13.62
C TYR A 169 29.28 -22.41 -12.51
N LEU A 170 28.28 -22.23 -11.66
CA LEU A 170 27.92 -23.18 -10.61
C LEU A 170 27.48 -24.53 -11.20
N GLU A 171 26.68 -24.53 -12.24
CA GLU A 171 26.28 -25.75 -12.97
C GLU A 171 27.50 -26.46 -13.61
N ALA A 172 28.42 -25.69 -14.19
CA ALA A 172 29.62 -26.24 -14.80
C ALA A 172 30.59 -26.87 -13.77
N ILE A 173 30.67 -26.30 -12.56
CA ILE A 173 31.49 -26.82 -11.45
C ILE A 173 30.80 -28.03 -10.79
N GLY A 174 29.44 -27.98 -10.68
CA GLY A 174 28.66 -29.06 -10.05
C GLY A 174 28.43 -30.30 -10.94
N SER A 175 28.71 -30.23 -12.25
CA SER A 175 28.58 -31.37 -13.14
C SER A 175 29.85 -32.26 -13.12
N PRO A 176 29.74 -33.50 -12.65
CA PRO A 176 30.90 -34.40 -12.50
C PRO A 176 31.55 -34.83 -13.82
N GLU A 177 30.94 -34.50 -14.97
CA GLU A 177 31.43 -34.93 -16.28
C GLU A 177 32.63 -34.14 -16.84
N ARG A 178 33.01 -33.00 -16.23
CA ARG A 178 34.14 -32.18 -16.76
C ARG A 178 35.46 -32.35 -16.03
N LEU A 179 35.59 -33.31 -15.13
CA LEU A 179 36.86 -33.66 -14.54
C LEU A 179 37.67 -34.68 -15.36
N ASN A 180 37.17 -35.07 -16.52
CA ASN A 180 37.94 -35.83 -17.50
C ASN A 180 38.79 -34.91 -18.38
N LEU A 181 39.68 -34.16 -17.76
CA LEU A 181 40.81 -33.57 -18.45
C LEU A 181 41.77 -34.71 -18.83
N LYS A 182 41.81 -34.96 -20.12
CA LYS A 182 42.69 -35.87 -20.83
C LYS A 182 44.05 -36.00 -20.17
N SER A 183 44.36 -37.18 -19.70
CA SER A 183 45.70 -37.73 -19.67
C SER A 183 46.30 -37.73 -21.07
#